data_c88aa9558ac3ad3e4ae0efeb1ccd7ef9
#
_entry.id   c88aa9558ac3ad3e4ae0efeb1ccd7ef9
#
_cell.length_a   1.000
_cell.length_b   1.000
_cell.length_c   1.000
_cell.angle_alpha   90.00
_cell.angle_beta   90.00
_cell.angle_gamma   90.00
#
_symmetry.space_group_name_H-M   'P 1'
#
loop_
_entity.id
_entity.type
_entity.pdbx_description
1 polymer ?
#
loop_
_entity_poly.entity_id
_entity_poly.type
_entity_poly.pdbx_seq_one_letter_code
_entity_poly.pdbx_strand_id
1 'polypeptide(L)'
;MKNVLILSSGTYRNENSDTACNKFMRRTMKRTIILTAIFLFLANATKSYAQKDADNFYKSPAIRTESVSFQNLYKMKIGAALFLPQDMKADVKYPAIIVGHPMGAVKEQSANLYATKMAERGFVTLSIDLTYWGESGGEVRNAVSPDMYAETFSAAVDFLGTRTFVDRERIGAIGICGSGSFAVSAAKTDPRLKAVATVSMYDMGSAARNGLKKALMPEQRKQILSEAAEQRYVEFQGGEVKYTGGTMHERPDASNPIQQEFYDFYRTERGEYTPKGASPETTTHPTLTSNVKFMNFYPFNDIETISPRALLFITGDTAHSREFSEDAYARAAEPKELYIVPGAGHVDLYDRTGLIPFDKLEDFFRKNLK
;
A
#
# COMPACT_ATOMS: atom_id res chain seq x y z
N MET A 1 -10.51 -93.53 -21.98
CA MET A 1 -11.90 -93.76 -22.55
C MET A 1 -12.60 -92.36 -22.59
N LYS A 2 -12.85 -91.87 -23.77
CA LYS A 2 -14.08 -91.22 -24.31
C LYS A 2 -14.69 -90.17 -23.38
N ASN A 3 -15.08 -88.97 -23.79
CA ASN A 3 -15.69 -88.49 -25.03
C ASN A 3 -15.52 -86.98 -25.23
N VAL A 4 -15.41 -86.65 -26.46
CA VAL A 4 -15.43 -85.29 -27.03
C VAL A 4 -16.90 -84.82 -27.04
N LEU A 5 -17.15 -83.58 -26.71
CA LEU A 5 -18.33 -82.85 -27.18
C LEU A 5 -17.94 -81.38 -27.57
N ILE A 6 -18.10 -81.15 -28.86
CA ILE A 6 -17.98 -79.87 -29.53
C ILE A 6 -19.29 -79.07 -29.30
N LEU A 7 -19.20 -77.83 -28.83
CA LEU A 7 -20.31 -76.92 -28.92
C LEU A 7 -19.80 -75.59 -29.58
N SER A 8 -20.43 -75.23 -30.64
CA SER A 8 -20.21 -74.07 -31.52
C SER A 8 -20.48 -72.76 -30.82
N SER A 9 -19.53 -71.81 -30.91
CA SER A 9 -19.69 -70.43 -30.46
C SER A 9 -20.41 -69.59 -31.54
N GLY A 10 -21.61 -69.20 -31.27
CA GLY A 10 -22.29 -68.12 -32.00
C GLY A 10 -21.94 -66.76 -31.42
N THR A 11 -21.17 -65.98 -32.14
CA THR A 11 -20.91 -64.58 -31.79
C THR A 11 -22.09 -63.70 -32.19
N TYR A 12 -22.88 -63.30 -31.20
CA TYR A 12 -23.81 -62.18 -31.39
C TYR A 12 -23.05 -60.86 -31.18
N ARG A 13 -22.83 -60.14 -32.23
CA ARG A 13 -22.33 -58.77 -32.20
C ARG A 13 -23.48 -57.82 -31.93
N ASN A 14 -23.48 -57.19 -30.78
CA ASN A 14 -24.53 -56.25 -30.39
C ASN A 14 -24.09 -54.85 -30.86
N GLU A 15 -24.46 -54.45 -32.08
CA GLU A 15 -24.12 -53.19 -32.72
C GLU A 15 -24.79 -51.93 -32.10
N ASN A 16 -25.71 -52.11 -31.14
CA ASN A 16 -26.45 -51.01 -30.51
C ASN A 16 -25.80 -50.46 -29.23
N SER A 17 -24.81 -51.10 -28.65
CA SER A 17 -24.14 -50.64 -27.42
C SER A 17 -23.05 -49.59 -27.69
N ASP A 18 -22.39 -49.65 -28.84
CA ASP A 18 -21.29 -48.74 -29.20
C ASP A 18 -21.75 -47.35 -29.60
N THR A 19 -22.95 -47.23 -30.14
CA THR A 19 -23.54 -45.91 -30.54
C THR A 19 -24.07 -45.13 -29.33
N ALA A 20 -24.58 -45.81 -28.29
CA ALA A 20 -25.07 -45.14 -27.07
C ALA A 20 -23.90 -44.65 -26.19
N CYS A 21 -22.84 -45.44 -26.05
CA CYS A 21 -21.65 -45.12 -25.30
C CYS A 21 -20.88 -43.94 -25.95
N ASN A 22 -20.74 -43.94 -27.26
CA ASN A 22 -20.09 -42.83 -27.99
C ASN A 22 -20.90 -41.53 -27.97
N LYS A 23 -22.26 -41.59 -27.98
CA LYS A 23 -23.12 -40.39 -27.80
C LYS A 23 -23.03 -39.84 -26.35
N PHE A 24 -22.95 -40.70 -25.35
CA PHE A 24 -22.80 -40.28 -23.95
C PHE A 24 -21.44 -39.63 -23.71
N MET A 25 -20.34 -40.27 -24.16
CA MET A 25 -19.00 -39.70 -24.03
C MET A 25 -18.86 -38.34 -24.78
N ARG A 26 -19.40 -38.21 -25.99
CA ARG A 26 -19.38 -36.93 -26.71
C ARG A 26 -20.23 -35.83 -26.04
N ARG A 27 -21.33 -36.17 -25.38
CA ARG A 27 -22.14 -35.21 -24.60
C ARG A 27 -21.42 -34.78 -23.33
N THR A 28 -20.75 -35.70 -22.63
CA THR A 28 -19.97 -35.41 -21.40
C THR A 28 -18.76 -34.58 -21.73
N MET A 29 -17.98 -34.91 -22.77
CA MET A 29 -16.86 -34.08 -23.24
C MET A 29 -17.27 -32.66 -23.66
N LYS A 30 -18.38 -32.52 -24.42
CA LYS A 30 -18.87 -31.18 -24.78
C LYS A 30 -19.32 -30.36 -23.57
N ARG A 31 -19.94 -30.98 -22.56
CA ARG A 31 -20.30 -30.30 -21.30
C ARG A 31 -19.07 -29.90 -20.48
N THR A 32 -18.05 -30.75 -20.41
CA THR A 32 -16.80 -30.45 -19.72
C THR A 32 -16.04 -29.32 -20.41
N ILE A 33 -15.95 -29.34 -21.75
CA ILE A 33 -15.30 -28.25 -22.53
C ILE A 33 -16.04 -26.91 -22.37
N ILE A 34 -17.39 -26.93 -22.37
CA ILE A 34 -18.19 -25.72 -22.16
C ILE A 34 -18.01 -25.17 -20.74
N LEU A 35 -18.03 -26.03 -19.72
CA LEU A 35 -17.80 -25.65 -18.33
C LEU A 35 -16.38 -25.08 -18.12
N THR A 36 -15.37 -25.71 -18.72
CA THR A 36 -13.97 -25.21 -18.66
C THR A 36 -13.81 -23.88 -19.39
N ALA A 37 -14.48 -23.70 -20.53
CA ALA A 37 -14.47 -22.42 -21.28
C ALA A 37 -15.21 -21.31 -20.51
N ILE A 38 -16.33 -21.61 -19.86
CA ILE A 38 -17.06 -20.65 -19.00
C ILE A 38 -16.21 -20.27 -17.77
N PHE A 39 -15.53 -21.25 -17.14
CA PHE A 39 -14.63 -20.99 -16.01
C PHE A 39 -13.41 -20.12 -16.41
N LEU A 40 -12.82 -20.39 -17.58
CA LEU A 40 -11.74 -19.58 -18.14
C LEU A 40 -12.22 -18.17 -18.54
N PHE A 41 -13.44 -18.05 -19.05
CA PHE A 41 -14.03 -16.76 -19.40
C PHE A 41 -14.38 -15.92 -18.17
N LEU A 42 -14.93 -16.56 -17.13
CA LEU A 42 -15.19 -15.93 -15.83
C LEU A 42 -13.90 -15.56 -15.11
N ALA A 43 -12.86 -16.40 -15.15
CA ALA A 43 -11.55 -16.12 -14.57
C ALA A 43 -10.84 -14.96 -15.30
N ASN A 44 -10.98 -14.86 -16.63
CA ASN A 44 -10.44 -13.73 -17.39
C ASN A 44 -11.30 -12.46 -17.23
N ALA A 45 -12.59 -12.57 -17.06
CA ALA A 45 -13.47 -11.44 -16.77
C ALA A 45 -13.20 -10.86 -15.37
N THR A 46 -12.99 -11.72 -14.36
CA THR A 46 -12.58 -11.28 -13.00
C THR A 46 -11.18 -10.67 -12.99
N LYS A 47 -10.21 -11.23 -13.74
CA LYS A 47 -8.90 -10.58 -13.93
C LYS A 47 -9.02 -9.21 -14.60
N SER A 48 -9.85 -9.07 -15.63
CA SER A 48 -10.09 -7.79 -16.32
C SER A 48 -10.76 -6.75 -15.42
N TYR A 49 -11.65 -7.15 -14.50
CA TYR A 49 -12.29 -6.23 -13.54
C TYR A 49 -11.34 -5.81 -12.42
N ALA A 50 -10.48 -6.71 -11.94
CA ALA A 50 -9.49 -6.42 -10.90
C ALA A 50 -8.37 -5.50 -11.37
N GLN A 51 -8.12 -5.41 -12.68
CA GLN A 51 -7.02 -4.65 -13.29
C GLN A 51 -7.48 -3.34 -13.96
N LYS A 52 -8.78 -3.07 -13.97
CA LYS A 52 -9.32 -1.86 -14.60
C LYS A 52 -8.87 -0.62 -13.82
N ASP A 53 -8.17 0.28 -14.51
CA ASP A 53 -7.69 1.58 -14.01
C ASP A 53 -6.54 1.52 -12.97
N ALA A 54 -5.94 0.33 -12.71
CA ALA A 54 -4.76 0.20 -11.88
C ALA A 54 -3.50 0.59 -12.68
N ASP A 55 -2.76 1.61 -12.23
CA ASP A 55 -1.59 2.13 -12.96
C ASP A 55 -0.52 2.66 -11.99
N ASN A 56 -0.06 1.78 -11.07
CA ASN A 56 0.94 2.14 -10.06
C ASN A 56 2.21 2.74 -10.67
N PHE A 57 2.65 2.23 -11.83
CA PHE A 57 3.90 2.63 -12.47
C PHE A 57 3.72 3.68 -13.56
N TYR A 58 2.62 4.42 -13.50
CA TYR A 58 2.31 5.51 -14.42
C TYR A 58 3.46 6.51 -14.55
N LYS A 59 3.77 6.88 -15.78
CA LYS A 59 4.74 7.92 -16.11
C LYS A 59 4.09 8.97 -17.02
N SER A 60 4.36 10.22 -16.75
CA SER A 60 3.85 11.34 -17.55
C SER A 60 4.96 11.97 -18.40
N PRO A 61 4.75 12.16 -19.71
CA PRO A 61 5.68 12.89 -20.54
C PRO A 61 5.76 14.39 -20.20
N ALA A 62 4.77 14.92 -19.48
CA ALA A 62 4.75 16.34 -19.04
C ALA A 62 5.54 16.56 -17.73
N ILE A 63 6.06 15.50 -17.11
CA ILE A 63 6.75 15.58 -15.82
C ILE A 63 8.19 15.11 -15.94
N ARG A 64 9.12 15.94 -15.49
CA ARG A 64 10.52 15.58 -15.29
C ARG A 64 10.68 14.95 -13.91
N THR A 65 11.26 13.78 -13.85
CA THR A 65 11.52 13.06 -12.58
C THR A 65 13.03 13.00 -12.33
N GLU A 66 13.44 13.34 -11.11
CA GLU A 66 14.83 13.33 -10.67
C GLU A 66 14.97 12.47 -9.41
N SER A 67 15.91 11.51 -9.40
CA SER A 67 16.29 10.82 -8.17
C SER A 67 17.12 11.77 -7.33
N VAL A 68 16.71 12.00 -6.08
CA VAL A 68 17.39 12.91 -5.16
C VAL A 68 17.63 12.23 -3.82
N SER A 69 18.59 12.74 -3.07
CA SER A 69 18.80 12.34 -1.68
C SER A 69 19.23 13.52 -0.82
N PHE A 70 18.85 13.47 0.44
CA PHE A 70 19.19 14.47 1.45
C PHE A 70 19.37 13.78 2.81
N GLN A 71 19.76 14.52 3.83
CA GLN A 71 19.92 13.98 5.18
C GLN A 71 18.79 14.47 6.07
N ASN A 72 18.32 13.60 6.96
CA ASN A 72 17.45 14.00 8.05
C ASN A 72 18.26 14.62 9.22
N LEU A 73 17.58 15.06 10.27
CA LEU A 73 18.20 15.65 11.46
C LEU A 73 19.32 14.75 12.06
N TYR A 74 19.15 13.43 11.97
CA TYR A 74 20.10 12.44 12.51
C TYR A 74 21.20 12.03 11.52
N LYS A 75 21.36 12.78 10.41
CA LYS A 75 22.34 12.54 9.34
C LYS A 75 22.15 11.23 8.59
N MET A 76 20.98 10.64 8.69
CA MET A 76 20.61 9.48 7.87
C MET A 76 20.19 9.93 6.48
N LYS A 77 20.68 9.22 5.46
CA LYS A 77 20.26 9.46 4.07
C LYS A 77 18.76 9.19 3.91
N ILE A 78 18.06 10.09 3.28
CA ILE A 78 16.69 9.90 2.76
C ILE A 78 16.76 9.81 1.24
N GLY A 79 16.26 8.70 0.68
CA GLY A 79 16.06 8.51 -0.75
C GLY A 79 14.71 9.07 -1.17
N ALA A 80 14.65 9.77 -2.29
CA ALA A 80 13.43 10.38 -2.77
C ALA A 80 13.43 10.55 -4.30
N ALA A 81 12.25 10.76 -4.87
CA ALA A 81 12.09 11.18 -6.26
C ALA A 81 11.35 12.52 -6.32
N LEU A 82 11.95 13.47 -7.01
CA LEU A 82 11.42 14.82 -7.24
C LEU A 82 10.74 14.87 -8.61
N PHE A 83 9.51 15.36 -8.64
CA PHE A 83 8.69 15.48 -9.85
C PHE A 83 8.41 16.94 -10.12
N LEU A 84 8.76 17.39 -11.32
CA LEU A 84 8.70 18.77 -11.76
C LEU A 84 7.88 18.90 -13.04
N PRO A 85 6.85 19.75 -13.12
CA PRO A 85 6.21 20.09 -14.38
C PRO A 85 7.25 20.58 -15.38
N GLN A 86 7.16 20.15 -16.64
CA GLN A 86 8.15 20.56 -17.66
C GLN A 86 8.04 22.04 -18.06
N ASP A 87 6.88 22.63 -17.88
CA ASP A 87 6.56 24.01 -18.25
C ASP A 87 6.80 25.04 -17.12
N MET A 88 7.57 24.66 -16.09
CA MET A 88 7.91 25.54 -14.98
C MET A 88 8.63 26.82 -15.46
N LYS A 89 8.15 27.95 -14.96
CA LYS A 89 8.76 29.27 -15.25
C LYS A 89 9.85 29.55 -14.22
N ALA A 90 10.99 30.10 -14.70
CA ALA A 90 12.17 30.34 -13.86
C ALA A 90 11.93 31.29 -12.68
N ASP A 91 11.06 32.31 -12.89
CA ASP A 91 10.82 33.37 -11.90
C ASP A 91 9.60 33.11 -10.99
N VAL A 92 9.01 31.90 -11.08
CA VAL A 92 7.84 31.53 -10.29
C VAL A 92 8.24 30.50 -9.21
N LYS A 93 7.77 30.73 -7.99
CA LYS A 93 7.85 29.74 -6.93
C LYS A 93 6.55 28.94 -6.83
N TYR A 94 6.67 27.63 -6.81
CA TYR A 94 5.57 26.70 -6.85
C TYR A 94 5.23 26.14 -5.46
N PRO A 95 3.96 25.86 -5.18
CA PRO A 95 3.60 25.06 -3.99
C PRO A 95 4.16 23.65 -4.15
N ALA A 96 4.50 23.02 -3.01
CA ALA A 96 5.08 21.70 -3.04
C ALA A 96 4.30 20.70 -2.17
N ILE A 97 4.32 19.41 -2.56
CA ILE A 97 3.63 18.32 -1.85
C ILE A 97 4.60 17.17 -1.65
N ILE A 98 4.77 16.75 -0.40
CA ILE A 98 5.50 15.54 -0.01
C ILE A 98 4.53 14.36 -0.04
N VAL A 99 4.94 13.24 -0.61
CA VAL A 99 4.13 12.03 -0.70
C VAL A 99 4.84 10.86 -0.02
N GLY A 100 4.23 10.34 1.05
CA GLY A 100 4.71 9.16 1.76
C GLY A 100 3.96 7.89 1.34
N HIS A 101 4.71 6.81 1.16
CA HIS A 101 4.23 5.50 0.71
C HIS A 101 3.54 4.70 1.83
N PRO A 102 2.75 3.65 1.52
CA PRO A 102 2.19 2.73 2.50
C PRO A 102 3.28 2.08 3.38
N MET A 103 2.95 1.75 4.63
CA MET A 103 3.90 1.04 5.50
C MET A 103 4.29 -0.32 4.90
N GLY A 104 5.58 -0.58 4.86
CA GLY A 104 6.15 -1.79 4.23
C GLY A 104 6.37 -1.66 2.72
N ALA A 105 5.85 -0.62 2.08
CA ALA A 105 6.13 -0.26 0.69
C ALA A 105 7.43 0.55 0.56
N VAL A 106 7.68 1.02 -0.65
CA VAL A 106 8.69 2.02 -1.00
C VAL A 106 8.06 3.06 -1.95
N LYS A 107 8.78 4.15 -2.22
CA LYS A 107 8.26 5.27 -3.03
C LYS A 107 7.74 4.88 -4.42
N GLU A 108 8.27 3.81 -5.01
CA GLU A 108 7.81 3.26 -6.29
C GLU A 108 6.41 2.66 -6.21
N GLN A 109 5.95 2.35 -5.02
CA GLN A 109 4.65 1.72 -4.78
C GLN A 109 3.66 2.77 -4.25
N SER A 110 2.70 3.16 -5.08
CA SER A 110 1.68 4.18 -4.81
C SER A 110 2.22 5.63 -4.77
N ALA A 111 3.27 5.95 -4.00
CA ALA A 111 3.71 7.32 -3.78
C ALA A 111 4.16 8.03 -5.07
N ASN A 112 4.90 7.37 -5.96
CA ASN A 112 5.32 7.94 -7.24
C ASN A 112 4.12 8.26 -8.15
N LEU A 113 3.08 7.44 -8.14
CA LEU A 113 1.85 7.69 -8.88
C LEU A 113 1.18 8.99 -8.40
N TYR A 114 0.97 9.12 -7.08
CA TYR A 114 0.40 10.33 -6.50
C TYR A 114 1.25 11.56 -6.78
N ALA A 115 2.58 11.44 -6.63
CA ALA A 115 3.50 12.52 -6.94
C ALA A 115 3.40 12.95 -8.41
N THR A 116 3.37 12.01 -9.36
CA THR A 116 3.20 12.29 -10.79
C THR A 116 1.88 12.99 -11.07
N LYS A 117 0.77 12.48 -10.52
CA LYS A 117 -0.57 13.02 -10.73
C LYS A 117 -0.75 14.43 -10.14
N MET A 118 -0.14 14.71 -9.00
CA MET A 118 -0.17 16.05 -8.42
C MET A 118 0.80 17.01 -9.15
N ALA A 119 1.91 16.51 -9.69
CA ALA A 119 2.80 17.30 -10.53
C ALA A 119 2.13 17.71 -11.86
N GLU A 120 1.35 16.82 -12.50
CA GLU A 120 0.51 17.16 -13.67
C GLU A 120 -0.47 18.30 -13.39
N ARG A 121 -0.81 18.52 -12.12
CA ARG A 121 -1.68 19.61 -11.64
C ARG A 121 -0.91 20.87 -11.23
N GLY A 122 0.38 20.94 -11.56
CA GLY A 122 1.20 22.13 -11.37
C GLY A 122 1.83 22.28 -9.98
N PHE A 123 1.89 21.24 -9.17
CA PHE A 123 2.65 21.22 -7.93
C PHE A 123 4.08 20.70 -8.18
N VAL A 124 5.05 21.18 -7.42
CA VAL A 124 6.31 20.45 -7.23
C VAL A 124 6.04 19.30 -6.26
N THR A 125 6.38 18.07 -6.59
CA THR A 125 6.11 16.96 -5.71
C THR A 125 7.36 16.15 -5.41
N LEU A 126 7.41 15.59 -4.20
CA LEU A 126 8.52 14.78 -3.70
C LEU A 126 7.97 13.50 -3.08
N SER A 127 8.19 12.34 -3.71
CA SER A 127 7.94 11.05 -3.08
C SER A 127 9.16 10.62 -2.29
N ILE A 128 8.96 10.15 -1.06
CA ILE A 128 10.03 9.81 -0.11
C ILE A 128 10.02 8.33 0.23
N ASP A 129 11.21 7.73 0.38
CA ASP A 129 11.34 6.48 1.12
C ASP A 129 11.46 6.79 2.61
N LEU A 130 10.66 6.12 3.44
CA LEU A 130 10.77 6.23 4.89
C LEU A 130 12.15 5.71 5.35
N THR A 131 12.70 6.29 6.40
CA THR A 131 13.96 5.82 7.00
C THR A 131 13.90 4.31 7.23
N TYR A 132 14.98 3.59 6.95
CA TYR A 132 15.13 2.11 6.94
C TYR A 132 14.51 1.39 5.74
N TRP A 133 13.75 2.05 4.88
CA TRP A 133 13.07 1.46 3.72
C TRP A 133 13.62 1.99 2.41
N GLY A 134 13.44 1.21 1.34
CA GLY A 134 13.83 1.62 -0.01
C GLY A 134 15.29 2.07 -0.13
N GLU A 135 15.50 3.24 -0.74
CA GLU A 135 16.81 3.86 -0.90
C GLU A 135 17.24 4.73 0.30
N SER A 136 16.38 4.90 1.30
CA SER A 136 16.72 5.58 2.55
C SER A 136 17.65 4.74 3.41
N GLY A 137 18.50 5.42 4.15
CA GLY A 137 19.48 4.81 5.03
C GLY A 137 18.89 4.22 6.30
N GLY A 138 19.77 3.64 7.09
CA GLY A 138 19.47 3.04 8.39
C GLY A 138 19.64 1.54 8.41
N GLU A 139 20.21 1.06 9.50
CA GLU A 139 20.36 -0.35 9.85
C GLU A 139 19.67 -0.60 11.20
N VAL A 140 19.00 -1.69 11.35
CA VAL A 140 18.75 -2.83 10.46
C VAL A 140 17.70 -2.43 9.41
N ARG A 141 17.79 -3.01 8.18
CA ARG A 141 16.80 -2.70 7.11
C ARG A 141 15.40 -3.14 7.52
N ASN A 142 14.41 -2.41 7.05
CA ASN A 142 12.99 -2.59 7.36
C ASN A 142 12.66 -2.44 8.87
N ALA A 143 13.52 -1.76 9.62
CA ALA A 143 13.22 -1.46 11.01
C ALA A 143 12.06 -0.46 11.12
N VAL A 144 11.27 -0.60 12.19
CA VAL A 144 10.18 0.30 12.55
C VAL A 144 10.65 1.35 13.55
N SER A 145 10.49 2.61 13.19
CA SER A 145 10.68 3.75 14.08
C SER A 145 9.72 4.88 13.70
N PRO A 146 8.55 4.99 14.34
CA PRO A 146 7.55 6.00 14.01
C PRO A 146 8.07 7.43 14.08
N ASP A 147 8.96 7.74 15.03
CA ASP A 147 9.60 9.06 15.15
C ASP A 147 10.48 9.38 13.95
N MET A 148 11.26 8.38 13.46
CA MET A 148 12.09 8.55 12.28
C MET A 148 11.24 8.68 11.00
N TYR A 149 10.05 8.10 11.00
CA TYR A 149 9.13 8.24 9.87
C TYR A 149 8.51 9.64 9.82
N ALA A 150 8.10 10.18 10.98
CA ALA A 150 7.67 11.58 11.09
C ALA A 150 8.81 12.55 10.72
N GLU A 151 10.04 12.30 11.22
CA GLU A 151 11.23 13.08 10.89
C GLU A 151 11.54 13.05 9.38
N THR A 152 11.27 11.92 8.68
CA THR A 152 11.47 11.86 7.22
C THR A 152 10.62 12.89 6.49
N PHE A 153 9.40 13.18 6.95
CA PHE A 153 8.56 14.26 6.41
C PHE A 153 9.15 15.64 6.69
N SER A 154 9.65 15.89 7.91
CA SER A 154 10.29 17.17 8.25
C SER A 154 11.57 17.40 7.44
N ALA A 155 12.39 16.37 7.26
CA ALA A 155 13.58 16.44 6.39
C ALA A 155 13.22 16.72 4.92
N ALA A 156 12.08 16.20 4.46
CA ALA A 156 11.57 16.51 3.13
C ALA A 156 11.11 17.98 3.01
N VAL A 157 10.55 18.55 4.09
CA VAL A 157 10.26 20.00 4.16
C VAL A 157 11.55 20.80 4.08
N ASP A 158 12.62 20.42 4.81
CA ASP A 158 13.93 21.08 4.74
C ASP A 158 14.46 21.06 3.32
N PHE A 159 14.44 19.91 2.66
CA PHE A 159 14.90 19.77 1.28
C PHE A 159 14.11 20.68 0.33
N LEU A 160 12.78 20.61 0.34
CA LEU A 160 11.92 21.40 -0.56
C LEU A 160 12.03 22.90 -0.27
N GLY A 161 11.99 23.30 1.00
CA GLY A 161 12.02 24.71 1.42
C GLY A 161 13.33 25.43 1.09
N THR A 162 14.39 24.69 0.75
CA THR A 162 15.67 25.24 0.27
C THR A 162 15.79 25.29 -1.25
N ARG A 163 14.80 24.81 -2.00
CA ARG A 163 14.80 24.92 -3.48
C ARG A 163 14.34 26.29 -3.93
N THR A 164 15.07 26.89 -4.87
CA THR A 164 14.77 28.25 -5.38
C THR A 164 13.41 28.36 -6.05
N PHE A 165 12.93 27.27 -6.62
CA PHE A 165 11.65 27.15 -7.33
C PHE A 165 10.48 26.74 -6.43
N VAL A 166 10.69 26.49 -5.13
CA VAL A 166 9.63 26.13 -4.17
C VAL A 166 9.29 27.35 -3.30
N ASP A 167 8.00 27.57 -3.12
CA ASP A 167 7.52 28.47 -2.08
C ASP A 167 7.43 27.71 -0.75
N ARG A 168 8.37 27.97 0.15
CA ARG A 168 8.46 27.29 1.44
C ARG A 168 7.28 27.53 2.39
N GLU A 169 6.49 28.60 2.12
CA GLU A 169 5.26 28.86 2.87
C GLU A 169 4.05 28.07 2.33
N ARG A 170 4.23 27.33 1.22
CA ARG A 170 3.21 26.54 0.55
C ARG A 170 3.62 25.09 0.38
N ILE A 171 3.99 24.41 1.49
CA ILE A 171 4.36 23.00 1.50
C ILE A 171 3.27 22.19 2.21
N GLY A 172 2.77 21.15 1.55
CA GLY A 172 1.82 20.19 2.09
C GLY A 172 2.34 18.76 2.05
N ALA A 173 1.56 17.83 2.61
CA ALA A 173 1.88 16.42 2.57
C ALA A 173 0.67 15.55 2.24
N ILE A 174 0.92 14.44 1.52
CA ILE A 174 0.00 13.33 1.33
C ILE A 174 0.61 12.10 2.01
N GLY A 175 -0.11 11.48 2.94
CA GLY A 175 0.27 10.23 3.57
C GLY A 175 -0.67 9.10 3.15
N ILE A 176 -0.12 8.05 2.52
CA ILE A 176 -0.89 6.89 2.06
C ILE A 176 -0.74 5.77 3.07
N CYS A 177 -1.85 5.14 3.50
CA CYS A 177 -1.87 4.04 4.47
C CYS A 177 -1.12 4.41 5.77
N GLY A 178 -0.08 3.69 6.16
CA GLY A 178 0.74 3.98 7.34
C GLY A 178 1.32 5.40 7.34
N SER A 179 1.74 5.90 6.18
CA SER A 179 2.26 7.27 6.05
C SER A 179 1.22 8.35 6.38
N GLY A 180 -0.07 8.04 6.36
CA GLY A 180 -1.10 8.95 6.85
C GLY A 180 -0.88 9.29 8.33
N SER A 181 -0.65 8.28 9.17
CA SER A 181 -0.37 8.50 10.60
C SER A 181 0.99 9.18 10.85
N PHE A 182 2.00 8.93 9.99
CA PHE A 182 3.31 9.57 10.11
C PHE A 182 3.27 11.04 9.68
N ALA A 183 2.56 11.37 8.60
CA ALA A 183 2.35 12.75 8.14
C ALA A 183 1.57 13.57 9.17
N VAL A 184 0.52 13.00 9.78
CA VAL A 184 -0.21 13.64 10.89
C VAL A 184 0.72 13.86 12.09
N SER A 185 1.53 12.86 12.45
CA SER A 185 2.49 12.99 13.56
C SER A 185 3.55 14.06 13.27
N ALA A 186 4.08 14.15 12.06
CA ALA A 186 5.00 15.21 11.64
C ALA A 186 4.33 16.59 11.71
N ALA A 187 3.08 16.71 11.25
CA ALA A 187 2.37 17.98 11.26
C ALA A 187 2.13 18.54 12.67
N LYS A 188 2.03 17.70 13.71
CA LYS A 188 1.90 18.19 15.09
C LYS A 188 3.14 18.96 15.57
N THR A 189 4.30 18.63 15.06
CA THR A 189 5.59 19.19 15.49
C THR A 189 6.25 20.10 14.46
N ASP A 190 5.82 20.03 13.19
CA ASP A 190 6.36 20.85 12.11
C ASP A 190 5.29 21.77 11.49
N PRO A 191 5.23 23.05 11.91
CA PRO A 191 4.25 24.01 11.42
C PRO A 191 4.47 24.45 9.96
N ARG A 192 5.58 24.05 9.33
CA ARG A 192 5.86 24.32 7.92
C ARG A 192 5.04 23.41 6.98
N LEU A 193 4.50 22.31 7.47
CA LEU A 193 3.47 21.55 6.78
C LEU A 193 2.14 22.29 6.90
N LYS A 194 1.74 23.02 5.84
CA LYS A 194 0.58 23.93 5.85
C LYS A 194 -0.76 23.24 5.62
N ALA A 195 -0.75 22.08 4.98
CA ALA A 195 -1.93 21.25 4.74
C ALA A 195 -1.53 19.79 4.65
N VAL A 196 -2.33 18.87 5.20
CA VAL A 196 -2.07 17.43 5.15
C VAL A 196 -3.30 16.68 4.68
N ALA A 197 -3.13 15.85 3.65
CA ALA A 197 -4.12 14.89 3.21
C ALA A 197 -3.66 13.46 3.56
N THR A 198 -4.59 12.62 3.97
CA THR A 198 -4.34 11.19 4.19
C THR A 198 -5.25 10.38 3.27
N VAL A 199 -4.74 9.27 2.76
CA VAL A 199 -5.50 8.38 1.87
C VAL A 199 -5.41 6.95 2.39
N SER A 200 -6.55 6.30 2.57
CA SER A 200 -6.66 4.95 3.16
C SER A 200 -5.79 4.81 4.42
N MET A 201 -5.84 5.79 5.31
CA MET A 201 -4.92 5.88 6.44
C MET A 201 -5.07 4.72 7.41
N TYR A 202 -3.93 4.32 8.00
CA TYR A 202 -3.86 3.47 9.19
C TYR A 202 -3.38 4.27 10.40
N ASP A 203 -4.05 4.13 11.55
CA ASP A 203 -3.38 4.35 12.83
C ASP A 203 -2.49 3.13 13.11
N MET A 204 -1.22 3.24 12.72
CA MET A 204 -0.26 2.14 12.90
C MET A 204 -0.11 1.73 14.36
N GLY A 205 -0.29 2.68 15.27
CA GLY A 205 -0.23 2.42 16.71
C GLY A 205 -1.45 1.64 17.20
N SER A 206 -2.65 2.09 16.87
CA SER A 206 -3.89 1.40 17.26
C SER A 206 -3.98 0.02 16.62
N ALA A 207 -3.63 -0.10 15.34
CA ALA A 207 -3.59 -1.39 14.64
C ALA A 207 -2.64 -2.39 15.33
N ALA A 208 -1.45 -1.94 15.73
CA ALA A 208 -0.49 -2.80 16.46
C ALA A 208 -0.95 -3.17 17.87
N ARG A 209 -1.62 -2.24 18.58
CA ARG A 209 -2.09 -2.47 19.95
C ARG A 209 -3.36 -3.29 20.04
N ASN A 210 -4.29 -3.04 19.13
CA ASN A 210 -5.69 -3.45 19.27
C ASN A 210 -6.16 -4.32 18.09
N GLY A 211 -5.40 -4.39 16.98
CA GLY A 211 -5.89 -4.95 15.72
C GLY A 211 -6.99 -4.08 15.08
N LEU A 212 -7.47 -4.50 13.92
CA LEU A 212 -8.64 -3.90 13.27
C LEU A 212 -9.89 -4.18 14.12
N LYS A 213 -10.76 -3.19 14.25
CA LYS A 213 -11.99 -3.28 15.05
C LYS A 213 -11.76 -3.81 16.48
N LYS A 214 -10.55 -3.55 17.02
CA LYS A 214 -10.12 -3.99 18.35
C LYS A 214 -10.14 -5.53 18.53
N ALA A 215 -9.83 -6.27 17.49
CA ALA A 215 -9.87 -7.74 17.50
C ALA A 215 -8.68 -8.39 18.24
N LEU A 216 -7.60 -7.66 18.54
CA LEU A 216 -6.43 -8.20 19.24
C LEU A 216 -6.67 -8.21 20.76
N MET A 217 -6.65 -9.40 21.34
CA MET A 217 -6.83 -9.58 22.78
C MET A 217 -5.58 -9.17 23.58
N PRO A 218 -5.71 -8.69 24.83
CA PRO A 218 -4.57 -8.28 25.66
C PRO A 218 -3.50 -9.37 25.83
N GLU A 219 -3.89 -10.63 25.93
CA GLU A 219 -2.99 -11.78 26.06
C GLU A 219 -2.15 -12.01 24.79
N GLN A 220 -2.77 -11.89 23.62
CA GLN A 220 -2.08 -11.98 22.34
C GLN A 220 -1.05 -10.84 22.20
N ARG A 221 -1.41 -9.63 22.62
CA ARG A 221 -0.49 -8.48 22.64
C ARG A 221 0.72 -8.74 23.55
N LYS A 222 0.51 -9.31 24.76
CA LYS A 222 1.59 -9.67 25.68
C LYS A 222 2.51 -10.74 25.08
N GLN A 223 1.94 -11.73 24.38
CA GLN A 223 2.71 -12.76 23.69
C GLN A 223 3.60 -12.15 22.61
N ILE A 224 3.06 -11.29 21.74
CA ILE A 224 3.84 -10.58 20.69
C ILE A 224 5.02 -9.79 21.31
N LEU A 225 4.78 -9.10 22.43
CA LEU A 225 5.81 -8.37 23.13
C LEU A 225 6.90 -9.29 23.71
N SER A 226 6.50 -10.44 24.27
CA SER A 226 7.42 -11.43 24.81
C SER A 226 8.29 -12.06 23.73
N GLU A 227 7.70 -12.45 22.60
CA GLU A 227 8.42 -13.01 21.45
C GLU A 227 9.44 -12.01 20.88
N ALA A 228 9.05 -10.74 20.75
CA ALA A 228 9.97 -9.70 20.32
C ALA A 228 11.12 -9.47 21.33
N ALA A 229 10.84 -9.54 22.62
CA ALA A 229 11.85 -9.40 23.67
C ALA A 229 12.87 -10.55 23.66
N GLU A 230 12.41 -11.80 23.51
CA GLU A 230 13.29 -12.97 23.39
C GLU A 230 14.15 -12.89 22.11
N GLN A 231 13.55 -12.49 20.98
CA GLN A 231 14.29 -12.33 19.73
C GLN A 231 15.41 -11.27 19.85
N ARG A 232 15.23 -10.23 20.66
CA ARG A 232 16.29 -9.23 20.91
C ARG A 232 17.55 -9.82 21.51
N TYR A 233 17.44 -10.84 22.40
CA TYR A 233 18.61 -11.53 22.93
C TYR A 233 19.37 -12.27 21.83
N VAL A 234 18.63 -12.91 20.91
CA VAL A 234 19.23 -13.60 19.74
C VAL A 234 20.00 -12.61 18.87
N GLU A 235 19.36 -11.51 18.49
CA GLU A 235 19.97 -10.48 17.64
C GLU A 235 21.16 -9.79 18.34
N PHE A 236 21.06 -9.51 19.64
CA PHE A 236 22.14 -8.90 20.41
C PHE A 236 23.39 -9.79 20.49
N GLN A 237 23.22 -11.11 20.46
CA GLN A 237 24.30 -12.09 20.42
C GLN A 237 24.83 -12.33 19.00
N GLY A 238 24.40 -11.58 18.00
CA GLY A 238 24.81 -11.71 16.61
C GLY A 238 24.06 -12.78 15.84
N GLY A 239 22.92 -13.26 16.36
CA GLY A 239 22.04 -14.17 15.66
C GLY A 239 21.20 -13.49 14.57
N GLU A 240 20.42 -14.29 13.86
CA GLU A 240 19.66 -13.87 12.69
C GLU A 240 18.53 -12.89 13.05
N VAL A 241 18.37 -11.86 12.22
CA VAL A 241 17.25 -10.92 12.29
C VAL A 241 15.98 -11.59 11.74
N LYS A 242 14.91 -11.60 12.55
CA LYS A 242 13.61 -12.11 12.12
C LYS A 242 12.70 -10.99 11.61
N TYR A 243 11.91 -11.31 10.59
CA TYR A 243 10.90 -10.43 10.01
C TYR A 243 9.50 -10.91 10.38
N THR A 244 8.52 -9.99 10.39
CA THR A 244 7.14 -10.28 10.76
C THR A 244 6.16 -9.41 9.97
N GLY A 245 4.88 -9.71 10.06
CA GLY A 245 3.84 -8.94 9.35
C GLY A 245 4.03 -8.96 7.84
N GLY A 246 3.68 -7.84 7.20
CA GLY A 246 3.81 -7.69 5.76
C GLY A 246 2.77 -8.46 4.94
N THR A 247 3.02 -8.57 3.65
CA THR A 247 2.16 -9.28 2.70
C THR A 247 2.64 -10.71 2.51
N MET A 248 1.75 -11.67 2.60
CA MET A 248 2.05 -13.09 2.38
C MET A 248 2.67 -13.32 1.00
N HIS A 249 3.64 -14.25 0.90
CA HIS A 249 4.28 -14.61 -0.37
C HIS A 249 3.41 -15.54 -1.20
N GLU A 250 2.61 -16.36 -0.56
CA GLU A 250 1.62 -17.21 -1.22
C GLU A 250 0.26 -16.52 -1.22
N ARG A 251 -0.52 -16.74 -2.28
CA ARG A 251 -1.87 -16.15 -2.37
C ARG A 251 -2.76 -16.70 -1.25
N PRO A 252 -3.29 -15.83 -0.38
CA PRO A 252 -4.18 -16.26 0.70
C PRO A 252 -5.48 -16.85 0.16
N ASP A 253 -6.10 -17.72 0.93
CA ASP A 253 -7.44 -18.21 0.63
C ASP A 253 -8.53 -17.14 0.89
N ALA A 254 -9.77 -17.44 0.54
CA ALA A 254 -10.89 -16.50 0.64
C ALA A 254 -11.28 -16.14 2.09
N SER A 255 -10.76 -16.84 3.10
CA SER A 255 -11.00 -16.53 4.52
C SER A 255 -10.20 -15.32 5.01
N ASN A 256 -9.20 -14.89 4.23
CA ASN A 256 -8.38 -13.72 4.55
C ASN A 256 -8.43 -12.63 3.46
N PRO A 257 -9.57 -11.95 3.29
CA PRO A 257 -9.76 -10.99 2.21
C PRO A 257 -8.82 -9.78 2.28
N ILE A 258 -8.39 -9.39 3.48
CA ILE A 258 -7.45 -8.27 3.67
C ILE A 258 -6.07 -8.64 3.11
N GLN A 259 -5.56 -9.84 3.42
CA GLN A 259 -4.30 -10.31 2.87
C GLN A 259 -4.40 -10.60 1.36
N GLN A 260 -5.57 -11.01 0.85
CA GLN A 260 -5.79 -11.11 -0.60
C GLN A 260 -5.66 -9.74 -1.28
N GLU A 261 -6.27 -8.70 -0.70
CA GLU A 261 -6.20 -7.33 -1.20
C GLU A 261 -4.75 -6.82 -1.25
N PHE A 262 -3.95 -7.07 -0.20
CA PHE A 262 -2.52 -6.75 -0.18
C PHE A 262 -1.71 -7.60 -1.15
N TYR A 263 -1.97 -8.92 -1.24
CA TYR A 263 -1.30 -9.80 -2.19
C TYR A 263 -1.53 -9.33 -3.63
N ASP A 264 -2.76 -8.99 -3.99
CA ASP A 264 -3.13 -8.56 -5.34
C ASP A 264 -2.42 -7.25 -5.76
N PHE A 265 -1.94 -6.44 -4.81
CA PHE A 265 -1.09 -5.29 -5.09
C PHE A 265 0.40 -5.64 -5.01
N TYR A 266 0.87 -6.13 -3.87
CA TYR A 266 2.31 -6.24 -3.60
C TYR A 266 3.00 -7.46 -4.21
N ARG A 267 2.25 -8.48 -4.66
CA ARG A 267 2.77 -9.75 -5.20
C ARG A 267 2.33 -10.02 -6.64
N THR A 268 1.87 -9.01 -7.34
CA THR A 268 1.48 -9.09 -8.75
C THR A 268 2.06 -7.91 -9.52
N GLU A 269 2.00 -7.96 -10.85
CA GLU A 269 2.44 -6.87 -11.73
C GLU A 269 1.79 -5.51 -11.42
N ARG A 270 0.71 -5.49 -10.62
CA ARG A 270 0.01 -4.29 -10.21
C ARG A 270 0.89 -3.33 -9.40
N GLY A 271 1.72 -3.86 -8.49
CA GLY A 271 2.55 -3.03 -7.62
C GLY A 271 3.77 -3.77 -7.05
N GLU A 272 4.09 -4.98 -7.54
CA GLU A 272 5.28 -5.71 -7.11
C GLU A 272 6.55 -4.91 -7.43
N TYR A 273 7.38 -4.72 -6.42
CA TYR A 273 8.63 -4.01 -6.57
C TYR A 273 9.63 -4.43 -5.49
N THR A 274 10.85 -4.73 -5.91
CA THR A 274 11.96 -5.02 -5.00
C THR A 274 13.02 -3.93 -5.17
N PRO A 275 13.31 -3.13 -4.13
CA PRO A 275 14.35 -2.12 -4.19
C PRO A 275 15.72 -2.73 -4.51
N LYS A 276 16.57 -1.95 -5.20
CA LYS A 276 17.93 -2.40 -5.50
C LYS A 276 18.69 -2.77 -4.23
N GLY A 277 19.22 -3.99 -4.18
CA GLY A 277 19.96 -4.51 -3.04
C GLY A 277 19.12 -5.09 -1.91
N ALA A 278 17.78 -5.05 -2.02
CA ALA A 278 16.90 -5.77 -1.10
C ALA A 278 16.61 -7.19 -1.61
N SER A 279 16.16 -8.06 -0.70
CA SER A 279 15.64 -9.38 -1.06
C SER A 279 14.13 -9.31 -1.30
N PRO A 280 13.59 -9.97 -2.36
CA PRO A 280 12.15 -10.13 -2.53
C PRO A 280 11.46 -10.72 -1.30
N GLU A 281 12.14 -11.62 -0.58
CA GLU A 281 11.63 -12.29 0.62
C GLU A 281 11.35 -11.35 1.79
N THR A 282 12.03 -10.20 1.85
CA THR A 282 11.88 -9.22 2.92
C THR A 282 11.03 -8.01 2.51
N THR A 283 10.60 -7.93 1.24
CA THR A 283 9.72 -6.83 0.81
C THR A 283 8.42 -6.86 1.59
N THR A 284 7.97 -5.69 2.03
CA THR A 284 6.80 -5.44 2.90
C THR A 284 6.94 -5.89 4.36
N HIS A 285 7.97 -6.66 4.73
CA HIS A 285 8.12 -7.22 6.06
C HIS A 285 9.00 -6.35 6.97
N PRO A 286 8.48 -5.81 8.08
CA PRO A 286 9.29 -5.17 9.11
C PRO A 286 10.03 -6.22 9.96
N THR A 287 11.11 -5.80 10.63
CA THR A 287 11.78 -6.67 11.59
C THR A 287 10.87 -6.94 12.80
N LEU A 288 10.86 -8.19 13.28
CA LEU A 288 10.03 -8.62 14.42
C LEU A 288 10.26 -7.75 15.65
N THR A 289 11.53 -7.53 15.97
CA THR A 289 11.96 -6.80 17.18
C THR A 289 11.60 -5.32 17.16
N SER A 290 11.54 -4.70 15.97
CA SER A 290 11.19 -3.28 15.85
C SER A 290 9.68 -3.06 15.66
N ASN A 291 8.96 -4.03 15.11
CA ASN A 291 7.53 -3.87 14.79
C ASN A 291 6.69 -3.52 16.04
N VAL A 292 7.07 -4.01 17.21
CA VAL A 292 6.42 -3.67 18.48
C VAL A 292 6.54 -2.20 18.88
N LYS A 293 7.42 -1.42 18.23
CA LYS A 293 7.53 0.03 18.43
C LYS A 293 6.25 0.77 18.07
N PHE A 294 5.49 0.24 17.11
CA PHE A 294 4.17 0.79 16.82
C PHE A 294 3.23 0.76 18.03
N MET A 295 3.36 -0.20 18.95
CA MET A 295 2.51 -0.26 20.14
C MET A 295 2.66 0.96 21.06
N ASN A 296 3.77 1.71 20.97
CA ASN A 296 3.98 2.98 21.68
C ASN A 296 3.78 4.21 20.79
N PHE A 297 3.11 4.08 19.65
CA PHE A 297 2.82 5.18 18.74
C PHE A 297 1.36 5.59 18.84
N TYR A 298 1.10 6.87 19.09
CA TYR A 298 -0.23 7.46 19.29
C TYR A 298 -0.39 8.69 18.37
N PRO A 299 -0.55 8.48 17.05
CA PRO A 299 -0.53 9.57 16.08
C PRO A 299 -1.64 10.59 16.28
N PHE A 300 -2.79 10.18 16.82
CA PHE A 300 -3.97 11.04 16.96
C PHE A 300 -4.10 11.71 18.32
N ASN A 301 -3.17 11.45 19.26
CA ASN A 301 -3.08 12.27 20.46
C ASN A 301 -2.66 13.69 20.04
N ASP A 302 -3.37 14.69 20.56
CA ASP A 302 -3.14 16.11 20.30
C ASP A 302 -3.26 16.50 18.80
N ILE A 303 -4.01 15.73 17.98
CA ILE A 303 -4.22 16.00 16.56
C ILE A 303 -4.92 17.36 16.34
N GLU A 304 -5.74 17.79 17.28
CA GLU A 304 -6.42 19.09 17.27
C GLU A 304 -5.45 20.28 17.28
N THR A 305 -4.22 20.09 17.76
CA THR A 305 -3.19 21.14 17.78
C THR A 305 -2.65 21.48 16.39
N ILE A 306 -2.94 20.67 15.37
CA ILE A 306 -2.61 20.99 13.98
C ILE A 306 -3.39 22.20 13.49
N SER A 307 -4.60 22.42 14.01
CA SER A 307 -5.38 23.63 13.69
C SER A 307 -4.56 24.92 13.92
N PRO A 308 -4.68 25.95 13.06
CA PRO A 308 -5.67 26.13 11.98
C PRO A 308 -5.22 25.56 10.60
N ARG A 309 -4.22 24.69 10.56
CA ARG A 309 -3.79 24.03 9.32
C ARG A 309 -4.76 22.94 8.92
N ALA A 310 -5.12 22.88 7.63
CA ALA A 310 -6.20 22.02 7.16
C ALA A 310 -5.78 20.54 7.08
N LEU A 311 -6.71 19.67 7.46
CA LEU A 311 -6.60 18.22 7.32
C LEU A 311 -7.69 17.66 6.40
N LEU A 312 -7.31 16.77 5.49
CA LEU A 312 -8.22 16.01 4.63
C LEU A 312 -8.00 14.52 4.86
N PHE A 313 -9.07 13.80 5.20
CA PHE A 313 -9.06 12.35 5.37
C PHE A 313 -9.83 11.71 4.23
N ILE A 314 -9.16 10.93 3.38
CA ILE A 314 -9.77 10.18 2.26
C ILE A 314 -9.75 8.70 2.59
N THR A 315 -10.89 8.04 2.44
CA THR A 315 -11.01 6.58 2.63
C THR A 315 -12.07 6.00 1.73
N GLY A 316 -11.96 4.72 1.39
CA GLY A 316 -13.01 4.01 0.68
C GLY A 316 -14.17 3.62 1.62
N ASP A 317 -15.37 3.53 1.07
CA ASP A 317 -16.56 3.13 1.84
C ASP A 317 -16.51 1.66 2.29
N THR A 318 -15.80 0.80 1.55
CA THR A 318 -15.57 -0.62 1.88
C THR A 318 -14.18 -0.90 2.45
N ALA A 319 -13.34 0.14 2.65
CA ALA A 319 -11.99 -0.02 3.15
C ALA A 319 -11.98 -0.57 4.59
N HIS A 320 -11.22 -1.66 4.81
CA HIS A 320 -11.07 -2.26 6.13
C HIS A 320 -10.40 -1.33 7.15
N SER A 321 -9.70 -0.29 6.69
CA SER A 321 -9.04 0.74 7.50
C SER A 321 -9.87 2.00 7.73
N ARG A 322 -11.11 2.05 7.25
CA ARG A 322 -11.98 3.24 7.30
C ARG A 322 -12.11 3.81 8.70
N GLU A 323 -12.20 2.95 9.72
CA GLU A 323 -12.30 3.34 11.13
C GLU A 323 -11.22 4.34 11.58
N PHE A 324 -9.99 4.23 11.04
CA PHE A 324 -8.89 5.11 11.45
C PHE A 324 -9.03 6.53 10.87
N SER A 325 -9.55 6.66 9.65
CA SER A 325 -9.84 7.97 9.06
C SER A 325 -11.01 8.65 9.78
N GLU A 326 -12.03 7.89 10.17
CA GLU A 326 -13.17 8.39 10.93
C GLU A 326 -12.77 8.82 12.37
N ASP A 327 -11.92 8.03 13.06
CA ASP A 327 -11.40 8.38 14.39
C ASP A 327 -10.52 9.65 14.35
N ALA A 328 -9.60 9.74 13.38
CA ALA A 328 -8.78 10.92 13.19
C ALA A 328 -9.62 12.18 12.90
N TYR A 329 -10.60 12.06 11.99
CA TYR A 329 -11.52 13.15 11.69
C TYR A 329 -12.31 13.59 12.92
N ALA A 330 -12.80 12.64 13.73
CA ALA A 330 -13.56 12.96 14.92
C ALA A 330 -12.74 13.77 15.95
N ARG A 331 -11.43 13.46 16.08
CA ARG A 331 -10.53 14.13 17.04
C ARG A 331 -9.93 15.43 16.53
N ALA A 332 -9.69 15.56 15.23
CA ALA A 332 -9.10 16.76 14.66
C ALA A 332 -9.99 17.99 14.88
N ALA A 333 -9.36 19.17 15.05
CA ALA A 333 -10.06 20.46 15.03
C ALA A 333 -10.20 21.00 13.59
N GLU A 334 -11.04 22.04 13.45
CA GLU A 334 -11.23 22.70 12.15
C GLU A 334 -9.98 23.51 11.71
N PRO A 335 -9.74 23.65 10.41
CA PRO A 335 -10.50 23.10 9.29
C PRO A 335 -10.14 21.64 8.98
N LYS A 336 -11.14 20.79 8.84
CA LYS A 336 -11.00 19.37 8.52
C LYS A 336 -12.06 18.91 7.55
N GLU A 337 -11.72 17.91 6.74
CA GLU A 337 -12.64 17.29 5.80
C GLU A 337 -12.50 15.78 5.84
N LEU A 338 -13.62 15.05 5.73
CA LEU A 338 -13.66 13.60 5.50
C LEU A 338 -14.29 13.33 4.14
N TYR A 339 -13.58 12.63 3.27
CA TYR A 339 -14.06 12.26 1.94
C TYR A 339 -14.09 10.74 1.80
N ILE A 340 -15.28 10.19 1.63
CA ILE A 340 -15.51 8.76 1.46
C ILE A 340 -15.69 8.47 -0.02
N VAL A 341 -14.82 7.60 -0.58
CA VAL A 341 -14.85 7.20 -1.99
C VAL A 341 -15.78 6.00 -2.15
N PRO A 342 -16.91 6.13 -2.89
CA PRO A 342 -17.83 5.03 -3.08
C PRO A 342 -17.20 3.87 -3.84
N GLY A 343 -17.45 2.63 -3.40
CA GLY A 343 -17.01 1.41 -4.04
C GLY A 343 -15.52 1.11 -3.92
N ALA A 344 -14.75 1.91 -3.16
CA ALA A 344 -13.33 1.70 -2.99
C ALA A 344 -13.01 0.88 -1.74
N GLY A 345 -12.15 -0.13 -1.87
CA GLY A 345 -11.44 -0.79 -0.78
C GLY A 345 -10.21 0.00 -0.34
N HIS A 346 -9.42 -0.59 0.56
CA HIS A 346 -8.22 0.05 1.08
C HIS A 346 -7.13 0.21 0.00
N VAL A 347 -6.80 -0.87 -0.69
CA VAL A 347 -5.72 -0.91 -1.69
C VAL A 347 -6.18 -0.38 -3.05
N ASP A 348 -7.47 -0.21 -3.27
CA ASP A 348 -7.98 0.43 -4.49
C ASP A 348 -7.49 1.88 -4.62
N LEU A 349 -7.32 2.56 -3.47
CA LEU A 349 -6.79 3.92 -3.44
C LEU A 349 -5.26 3.99 -3.47
N TYR A 350 -4.55 2.88 -3.74
CA TYR A 350 -3.11 2.90 -3.97
C TYR A 350 -2.76 3.25 -5.43
N ASP A 351 -3.52 2.72 -6.39
CA ASP A 351 -3.16 2.77 -7.80
C ASP A 351 -4.33 2.83 -8.79
N ARG A 352 -5.59 2.66 -8.35
CA ARG A 352 -6.75 2.77 -9.24
C ARG A 352 -7.06 4.23 -9.52
N THR A 353 -6.49 4.75 -10.58
CA THR A 353 -6.56 6.18 -10.94
C THR A 353 -7.98 6.68 -11.18
N GLY A 354 -8.91 5.81 -11.55
CA GLY A 354 -10.33 6.15 -11.69
C GLY A 354 -11.10 6.25 -10.36
N LEU A 355 -10.54 5.72 -9.25
CA LEU A 355 -11.13 5.80 -7.92
C LEU A 355 -10.43 6.84 -7.03
N ILE A 356 -9.12 7.02 -7.21
CA ILE A 356 -8.36 8.01 -6.44
C ILE A 356 -8.88 9.42 -6.76
N PRO A 357 -9.38 10.18 -5.78
CA PRO A 357 -10.01 11.47 -6.04
C PRO A 357 -8.95 12.58 -6.18
N PHE A 358 -8.14 12.53 -7.25
CA PHE A 358 -7.07 13.50 -7.49
C PHE A 358 -7.56 14.95 -7.60
N ASP A 359 -8.74 15.17 -8.15
CA ASP A 359 -9.33 16.52 -8.25
C ASP A 359 -9.67 17.06 -6.85
N LYS A 360 -10.17 16.20 -5.94
CA LYS A 360 -10.39 16.57 -4.53
C LYS A 360 -9.09 16.93 -3.81
N LEU A 361 -8.01 16.19 -4.08
CA LEU A 361 -6.68 16.51 -3.56
C LEU A 361 -6.16 17.85 -4.11
N GLU A 362 -6.32 18.08 -5.41
CA GLU A 362 -5.96 19.35 -6.04
C GLU A 362 -6.71 20.53 -5.42
N ASP A 363 -8.02 20.45 -5.33
CA ASP A 363 -8.87 21.50 -4.74
C ASP A 363 -8.47 21.78 -3.30
N PHE A 364 -8.23 20.74 -2.51
CA PHE A 364 -7.80 20.87 -1.13
C PHE A 364 -6.46 21.62 -1.00
N PHE A 365 -5.44 21.22 -1.76
CA PHE A 365 -4.14 21.87 -1.69
C PHE A 365 -4.15 23.29 -2.29
N ARG A 366 -4.86 23.54 -3.40
CA ARG A 366 -5.01 24.88 -3.94
C ARG A 366 -5.72 25.84 -2.98
N LYS A 367 -6.69 25.36 -2.23
CA LYS A 367 -7.40 26.14 -1.21
C LYS A 367 -6.50 26.48 -0.01
N ASN A 368 -5.65 25.55 0.43
CA ASN A 368 -4.95 25.62 1.72
C ASN A 368 -3.44 25.93 1.61
N LEU A 369 -2.84 25.92 0.41
CA LEU A 369 -1.47 26.33 0.12
C LEU A 369 -1.47 27.67 -0.64
N LYS A 370 -1.97 28.73 0.00
CA LYS A 370 -2.06 30.09 -0.55
C LYS A 370 -0.93 30.95 -0.08
#